data_bcae3a79687a64ab678c176a001903d7
#
_entry.id   bcae3a79687a64ab678c176a001903d7
#
_cell.length_a   1.000
_cell.length_b   1.000
_cell.length_c   1.000
_cell.angle_alpha   90.00
_cell.angle_beta   90.00
_cell.angle_gamma   90.00
#
_symmetry.space_group_name_H-M   'P 1'
#
loop_
_entity.id
_entity.type
_entity.pdbx_description
1 polymer ?
#
loop_
_entity_poly.entity_id
_entity_poly.type
_entity_poly.pdbx_seq_one_letter_code
_entity_poly.pdbx_strand_id
1 'polypeptide(L)'
;MKKQALFCMVLAGTLMVGGCGQKAADSTTATAQVTETSDSAPADKPDGAPGDNSEKPGNPPDGAPGSMDGKQAPPDGGNGGPGGPGGQSAAPTSYKAVSSYSTDTEEDGKTYTSTGADESAVLITDGAKVTLKNFTMDRNSADSTGGDNSSFYGTGAAALATNGSLTLTGGTITTDAKGGAGVFSYGDGKVTVSDTTITTKQDTSGGIHVAGGGTLTASNLTVETNGESSAAIRSDRGGGTMTVDGGTYTSRGTGSPAVYCTADITVNNAALTAENSEAVCIEGLNSLSLTNCSLSGNIPENEQNDCDWTVILYQSMSGDSEVGESKFSMDGGSKPTPHGTS
;
A
#
# COMPACT_ATOMS: atom_id res chain seq x y z
N MET A 1 10.63 -37.58 46.24
CA MET A 1 9.63 -37.49 47.32
C MET A 1 9.12 -36.05 47.43
N LYS A 2 7.87 -35.95 47.44
CA LYS A 2 6.89 -34.87 47.63
C LYS A 2 6.40 -34.18 46.37
N LYS A 3 5.27 -34.70 45.91
CA LYS A 3 4.22 -34.08 45.12
C LYS A 3 3.55 -32.98 45.92
N GLN A 4 3.21 -31.86 45.32
CA GLN A 4 2.02 -31.11 45.76
C GLN A 4 1.23 -30.67 44.55
N ALA A 5 -0.01 -31.00 44.60
CA ALA A 5 -1.06 -30.81 43.64
C ALA A 5 -1.76 -29.46 43.90
N LEU A 6 -2.18 -28.82 42.84
CA LEU A 6 -3.49 -28.45 42.41
C LEU A 6 -4.44 -27.72 43.40
N PHE A 7 -4.95 -26.59 42.99
CA PHE A 7 -6.38 -26.30 43.20
C PHE A 7 -6.95 -25.39 42.09
N CYS A 8 -7.83 -25.95 41.28
CA CYS A 8 -8.80 -25.22 40.45
C CYS A 8 -9.87 -24.61 41.35
N MET A 9 -10.22 -23.34 41.15
CA MET A 9 -11.48 -22.79 41.66
C MET A 9 -12.30 -22.26 40.48
N VAL A 10 -13.36 -23.02 40.17
CA VAL A 10 -14.49 -22.60 39.35
C VAL A 10 -15.40 -21.78 40.23
N LEU A 11 -15.71 -20.56 39.85
CA LEU A 11 -16.81 -19.80 40.46
C LEU A 11 -17.88 -19.54 39.42
N ALA A 12 -18.95 -20.29 39.52
CA ALA A 12 -20.23 -20.06 38.87
C ALA A 12 -21.03 -19.03 39.69
N GLY A 13 -21.47 -17.98 39.08
CA GLY A 13 -22.37 -16.99 39.68
C GLY A 13 -23.60 -16.77 38.79
N THR A 14 -24.70 -17.05 39.33
CA THR A 14 -26.05 -17.24 38.81
C THR A 14 -26.73 -15.92 38.39
N LEU A 15 -27.57 -16.01 37.35
CA LEU A 15 -28.55 -15.03 36.87
C LEU A 15 -29.48 -14.50 37.96
N MET A 16 -29.88 -13.22 37.84
CA MET A 16 -31.20 -12.74 38.22
C MET A 16 -31.85 -11.97 37.09
N VAL A 17 -32.99 -12.46 36.70
CA VAL A 17 -33.96 -11.88 35.76
C VAL A 17 -34.80 -10.84 36.50
N GLY A 18 -34.95 -9.69 35.94
CA GLY A 18 -35.94 -8.71 36.39
C GLY A 18 -36.47 -7.93 35.18
N GLY A 19 -37.70 -8.16 34.88
CA GLY A 19 -38.38 -7.72 33.67
C GLY A 19 -39.13 -6.38 33.78
N CYS A 20 -39.72 -6.01 32.67
CA CYS A 20 -40.81 -5.07 32.39
C CYS A 20 -40.45 -3.60 32.10
N GLY A 21 -40.85 -3.20 30.88
CA GLY A 21 -41.18 -1.83 30.57
C GLY A 21 -41.03 -1.45 29.11
N GLN A 22 -41.98 -1.88 28.28
CA GLN A 22 -42.19 -1.34 26.92
C GLN A 22 -42.47 0.17 26.93
N LYS A 23 -41.84 0.94 26.07
CA LYS A 23 -42.48 2.04 25.34
C LYS A 23 -41.77 2.25 24.00
N ALA A 24 -42.53 2.06 22.95
CA ALA A 24 -42.20 2.43 21.59
C ALA A 24 -42.16 3.98 21.48
N ALA A 25 -41.20 4.49 20.73
CA ALA A 25 -41.25 5.84 20.19
C ALA A 25 -40.65 5.84 18.79
N ASP A 26 -41.50 6.11 17.90
CA ASP A 26 -41.57 6.56 16.53
C ASP A 26 -40.27 7.07 15.89
N SER A 27 -39.98 6.47 14.72
CA SER A 27 -38.99 6.93 13.76
C SER A 27 -39.60 8.05 12.90
N THR A 28 -39.09 9.26 12.99
CA THR A 28 -39.35 10.30 12.00
C THR A 28 -38.12 10.50 11.12
N THR A 29 -38.24 9.99 9.90
CA THR A 29 -37.36 10.25 8.78
C THR A 29 -37.56 11.70 8.33
N ALA A 30 -36.55 12.55 8.45
CA ALA A 30 -36.57 13.88 7.86
C ALA A 30 -35.88 13.84 6.48
N THR A 31 -36.72 13.87 5.44
CA THR A 31 -36.30 14.09 4.06
C THR A 31 -36.17 15.60 3.85
N ALA A 32 -34.98 16.09 3.58
CA ALA A 32 -34.78 17.46 3.14
C ALA A 32 -35.02 17.57 1.63
N GLN A 33 -36.11 18.23 1.23
CA GLN A 33 -36.34 18.66 -0.15
C GLN A 33 -35.59 19.98 -0.38
N VAL A 34 -34.74 19.98 -1.41
CA VAL A 34 -34.18 21.21 -1.98
C VAL A 34 -35.18 21.73 -3.01
N THR A 35 -35.76 22.89 -2.76
CA THR A 35 -36.61 23.62 -3.72
C THR A 35 -35.73 24.48 -4.62
N GLU A 36 -35.77 24.19 -5.92
CA GLU A 36 -35.27 25.10 -6.95
C GLU A 36 -36.22 26.27 -7.12
N THR A 37 -35.71 27.49 -7.05
CA THR A 37 -36.44 28.68 -7.52
C THR A 37 -35.69 29.21 -8.74
N SER A 38 -36.35 29.05 -9.90
CA SER A 38 -36.07 29.79 -11.12
C SER A 38 -36.50 31.23 -11.00
N ASP A 39 -35.67 32.20 -11.29
CA ASP A 39 -36.15 33.50 -11.71
C ASP A 39 -35.34 34.11 -12.85
N SER A 40 -36.07 34.72 -13.74
CA SER A 40 -35.80 35.11 -15.11
C SER A 40 -35.05 36.43 -15.23
N ALA A 41 -34.29 36.56 -16.33
CA ALA A 41 -33.61 37.77 -16.81
C ALA A 41 -34.51 38.96 -17.14
N PRO A 42 -33.95 40.16 -17.27
CA PRO A 42 -34.06 40.82 -18.56
C PRO A 42 -32.76 41.43 -19.12
N ALA A 43 -32.77 41.52 -20.43
CA ALA A 43 -31.77 42.10 -21.30
C ALA A 43 -31.62 43.63 -21.15
N ASP A 44 -30.39 44.10 -21.42
CA ASP A 44 -30.15 45.28 -22.26
C ASP A 44 -28.68 45.42 -22.62
N LYS A 45 -28.40 45.54 -23.94
CA LYS A 45 -27.12 46.00 -24.51
C LYS A 45 -27.17 47.54 -24.71
N PRO A 46 -26.03 48.25 -24.71
CA PRO A 46 -25.59 48.77 -26.00
C PRO A 46 -24.08 48.71 -26.31
N ASP A 47 -23.84 48.86 -27.59
CA ASP A 47 -22.62 48.81 -28.36
C ASP A 47 -21.46 49.73 -27.92
N GLY A 48 -20.24 49.27 -28.24
CA GLY A 48 -19.02 50.10 -28.26
C GLY A 48 -17.73 49.33 -28.30
N ALA A 49 -17.27 48.87 -29.47
CA ALA A 49 -15.88 48.59 -29.72
C ALA A 49 -15.15 49.90 -30.08
N PRO A 50 -13.83 50.03 -29.88
CA PRO A 50 -12.76 49.21 -30.47
C PRO A 50 -11.51 49.05 -29.58
N GLY A 51 -10.60 48.15 -29.94
CA GLY A 51 -9.22 48.13 -29.42
C GLY A 51 -8.65 46.74 -29.26
N ASP A 52 -8.04 46.29 -30.34
CA ASP A 52 -7.09 45.15 -30.39
C ASP A 52 -5.93 45.40 -29.42
N ASN A 53 -5.72 44.51 -28.47
CA ASN A 53 -4.44 44.25 -27.84
C ASN A 53 -4.40 42.81 -27.38
N SER A 54 -3.69 42.01 -28.17
CA SER A 54 -3.33 40.64 -27.90
C SER A 54 -2.41 40.56 -26.68
N GLU A 55 -2.98 40.26 -25.53
CA GLU A 55 -2.24 39.66 -24.42
C GLU A 55 -2.77 38.26 -24.17
N LYS A 56 -1.89 37.31 -24.37
CA LYS A 56 -2.02 35.89 -24.10
C LYS A 56 -2.44 35.69 -22.65
N PRO A 57 -3.52 34.93 -22.34
CA PRO A 57 -3.83 34.62 -20.95
C PRO A 57 -2.67 33.84 -20.32
N GLY A 58 -2.21 34.33 -19.18
CA GLY A 58 -1.23 33.66 -18.36
C GLY A 58 -1.77 32.28 -17.90
N ASN A 59 -0.87 31.35 -17.75
CA ASN A 59 -1.11 30.04 -17.16
C ASN A 59 -1.83 30.18 -15.83
N PRO A 60 -2.75 29.24 -15.49
CA PRO A 60 -3.26 29.12 -14.13
C PRO A 60 -2.09 28.87 -13.15
N PRO A 61 -2.21 29.28 -11.89
CA PRO A 61 -1.15 29.02 -10.92
C PRO A 61 -0.94 27.51 -10.78
N ASP A 62 0.30 27.09 -10.99
CA ASP A 62 0.79 25.76 -10.65
C ASP A 62 0.69 25.59 -9.13
N GLY A 63 -0.26 24.81 -8.71
CA GLY A 63 -0.57 24.49 -7.32
C GLY A 63 -1.26 23.14 -7.22
N ALA A 64 -0.85 22.16 -8.04
CA ALA A 64 -1.08 20.77 -7.74
C ALA A 64 0.04 20.30 -6.78
N PRO A 65 -0.25 19.45 -5.75
CA PRO A 65 0.79 18.85 -4.94
C PRO A 65 1.80 18.17 -5.86
N GLY A 66 3.05 18.58 -5.77
CA GLY A 66 4.09 18.12 -6.67
C GLY A 66 4.21 16.60 -6.63
N SER A 67 4.27 16.01 -7.81
CA SER A 67 4.86 14.70 -8.04
C SER A 67 6.12 14.56 -7.16
N MET A 68 6.19 13.50 -6.35
CA MET A 68 7.35 13.20 -5.50
C MET A 68 8.62 12.84 -6.29
N ASP A 69 8.74 13.23 -7.55
CA ASP A 69 9.89 13.05 -8.42
C ASP A 69 10.70 14.34 -8.61
N GLY A 70 11.13 14.93 -7.53
CA GLY A 70 11.93 16.16 -7.48
C GLY A 70 13.40 15.96 -7.16
N LYS A 71 14.04 14.82 -7.48
CA LYS A 71 15.50 14.71 -7.51
C LYS A 71 15.96 14.17 -8.85
N GLN A 72 16.58 15.05 -9.61
CA GLN A 72 17.36 14.82 -10.81
C GLN A 72 18.23 13.58 -10.66
N ALA A 73 17.91 12.54 -11.42
CA ALA A 73 18.81 11.41 -11.61
C ALA A 73 20.12 11.88 -12.23
N PRO A 74 21.26 11.27 -11.90
CA PRO A 74 22.52 11.53 -12.62
C PRO A 74 22.34 11.22 -14.11
N PRO A 75 23.03 11.90 -15.02
CA PRO A 75 22.86 11.70 -16.46
C PRO A 75 23.36 10.32 -16.86
N ASP A 76 22.44 9.43 -17.14
CA ASP A 76 22.73 8.18 -17.82
C ASP A 76 22.81 8.41 -19.32
N GLY A 77 23.99 8.25 -19.88
CA GLY A 77 24.24 8.32 -21.31
C GLY A 77 23.66 7.11 -22.03
N GLY A 78 22.43 7.19 -22.47
CA GLY A 78 21.75 6.18 -23.28
C GLY A 78 20.84 6.81 -24.32
N ASN A 79 21.22 6.71 -25.59
CA ASN A 79 20.56 7.22 -26.78
C ASN A 79 19.13 6.63 -26.92
N GLY A 80 18.12 7.38 -26.47
CA GLY A 80 16.70 7.09 -26.69
C GLY A 80 15.98 8.39 -27.01
N GLY A 81 15.29 8.45 -28.14
CA GLY A 81 14.54 9.60 -28.63
C GLY A 81 13.47 10.12 -27.65
N PRO A 82 12.85 11.30 -27.90
CA PRO A 82 11.93 11.93 -26.98
C PRO A 82 10.66 11.09 -26.81
N GLY A 83 10.61 10.27 -25.75
CA GLY A 83 9.39 9.64 -25.28
C GLY A 83 8.52 10.69 -24.59
N GLY A 84 7.23 10.71 -24.91
CA GLY A 84 6.24 11.53 -24.21
C GLY A 84 6.17 11.19 -22.71
N PRO A 85 5.46 12.00 -21.89
CA PRO A 85 5.35 11.77 -20.46
C PRO A 85 4.78 10.38 -20.18
N GLY A 86 5.54 9.54 -19.44
CA GLY A 86 5.15 8.18 -19.08
C GLY A 86 5.79 7.10 -19.96
N GLY A 87 7.10 7.14 -20.21
CA GLY A 87 7.84 6.01 -20.78
C GLY A 87 7.69 4.78 -19.88
N GLN A 88 6.81 3.83 -20.27
CA GLN A 88 6.66 2.58 -19.53
C GLN A 88 7.94 1.76 -19.69
N SER A 89 8.63 1.48 -18.59
CA SER A 89 9.63 0.43 -18.59
C SER A 89 8.94 -0.89 -18.95
N ALA A 90 9.48 -1.62 -19.92
CA ALA A 90 8.91 -2.91 -20.30
C ALA A 90 9.11 -3.92 -19.15
N ALA A 91 8.14 -4.81 -18.97
CA ALA A 91 8.29 -5.91 -18.02
C ALA A 91 9.57 -6.71 -18.31
N PRO A 92 10.31 -7.13 -17.27
CA PRO A 92 11.52 -7.91 -17.47
C PRO A 92 11.19 -9.24 -18.14
N THR A 93 12.02 -9.64 -19.10
CA THR A 93 11.86 -10.94 -19.80
C THR A 93 12.28 -12.13 -18.94
N SER A 94 13.00 -11.89 -17.86
CA SER A 94 13.45 -12.91 -16.90
C SER A 94 13.76 -12.28 -15.55
N TYR A 95 13.64 -13.07 -14.50
CA TYR A 95 14.00 -12.70 -13.14
C TYR A 95 15.22 -13.51 -12.67
N LYS A 96 16.06 -12.87 -11.85
CA LYS A 96 17.15 -13.56 -11.15
C LYS A 96 16.66 -13.99 -9.78
N ALA A 97 17.01 -15.21 -9.36
CA ALA A 97 16.72 -15.68 -8.02
C ALA A 97 17.71 -16.76 -7.58
N VAL A 98 17.98 -16.80 -6.28
CA VAL A 98 18.79 -17.88 -5.66
C VAL A 98 18.06 -19.21 -5.70
N SER A 99 16.76 -19.18 -5.40
CA SER A 99 15.89 -20.36 -5.42
C SER A 99 14.69 -20.10 -6.31
N SER A 100 14.60 -20.80 -7.43
CA SER A 100 13.46 -20.75 -8.35
C SER A 100 12.69 -22.05 -8.29
N TYR A 101 11.37 -21.94 -8.12
CA TYR A 101 10.46 -23.07 -8.05
C TYR A 101 9.49 -23.05 -9.22
N SER A 102 9.58 -24.06 -10.06
CA SER A 102 8.68 -24.31 -11.21
C SER A 102 7.84 -25.58 -11.02
N THR A 103 7.93 -26.22 -9.88
CA THR A 103 7.17 -27.42 -9.49
C THR A 103 6.73 -27.33 -8.05
N ASP A 104 5.64 -28.05 -7.71
CA ASP A 104 5.09 -28.08 -6.37
C ASP A 104 6.13 -28.52 -5.35
N THR A 105 6.30 -27.72 -4.29
CA THR A 105 7.35 -27.91 -3.30
C THR A 105 6.87 -27.49 -1.91
N GLU A 106 7.28 -28.24 -0.90
CA GLU A 106 7.09 -27.87 0.51
C GLU A 106 8.43 -27.93 1.23
N GLU A 107 8.80 -26.86 1.96
CA GLU A 107 10.04 -26.78 2.73
C GLU A 107 9.75 -26.21 4.12
N ASP A 108 10.50 -26.68 5.12
CA ASP A 108 10.39 -26.26 6.51
C ASP A 108 11.77 -25.94 7.10
N GLY A 109 11.87 -24.82 7.82
CA GLY A 109 13.09 -24.38 8.48
C GLY A 109 14.23 -23.95 7.56
N LYS A 110 13.98 -23.67 6.28
CA LYS A 110 15.02 -23.34 5.30
C LYS A 110 15.44 -21.87 5.37
N THR A 111 16.71 -21.62 5.15
CA THR A 111 17.30 -20.30 5.00
C THR A 111 17.60 -20.01 3.53
N TYR A 112 17.23 -18.81 3.07
CA TYR A 112 17.47 -18.30 1.73
C TYR A 112 18.25 -16.99 1.84
N THR A 113 19.44 -16.93 1.26
CA THR A 113 20.29 -15.74 1.25
C THR A 113 20.55 -15.32 -0.18
N SER A 114 20.19 -14.08 -0.53
CA SER A 114 20.44 -13.47 -1.83
C SER A 114 21.31 -12.23 -1.67
N THR A 115 22.38 -12.14 -2.47
CA THR A 115 23.34 -11.03 -2.45
C THR A 115 23.58 -10.43 -3.85
N GLY A 116 22.96 -11.00 -4.88
CA GLY A 116 23.11 -10.52 -6.25
C GLY A 116 22.32 -9.24 -6.51
N ALA A 117 22.78 -8.43 -7.46
CA ALA A 117 22.05 -7.25 -7.92
C ALA A 117 20.70 -7.66 -8.53
N ASP A 118 19.61 -7.04 -8.05
CA ASP A 118 18.25 -7.28 -8.53
C ASP A 118 17.83 -8.77 -8.53
N GLU A 119 18.33 -9.52 -7.56
CA GLU A 119 18.12 -10.95 -7.41
C GLU A 119 17.18 -11.26 -6.26
N SER A 120 16.14 -12.03 -6.47
CA SER A 120 15.22 -12.50 -5.43
C SER A 120 15.84 -13.65 -4.62
N ALA A 121 15.47 -13.80 -3.35
CA ALA A 121 15.83 -14.99 -2.59
C ALA A 121 15.00 -16.20 -3.04
N VAL A 122 13.72 -15.98 -3.32
CA VAL A 122 12.75 -17.00 -3.77
C VAL A 122 11.93 -16.46 -4.92
N LEU A 123 11.77 -17.25 -5.98
CA LEU A 123 10.93 -16.96 -7.15
C LEU A 123 10.01 -18.15 -7.45
N ILE A 124 8.73 -17.88 -7.66
CA ILE A 124 7.72 -18.87 -8.07
C ILE A 124 7.26 -18.60 -9.49
N THR A 125 7.34 -19.63 -10.36
CA THR A 125 6.98 -19.59 -11.78
C THR A 125 6.19 -20.84 -12.20
N ASP A 126 5.76 -20.87 -13.44
CA ASP A 126 5.22 -22.05 -14.14
C ASP A 126 4.04 -22.75 -13.45
N GLY A 127 3.25 -21.99 -12.69
CA GLY A 127 2.07 -22.51 -12.00
C GLY A 127 2.37 -23.33 -10.74
N ALA A 128 3.62 -23.37 -10.27
CA ALA A 128 4.01 -24.13 -9.08
C ALA A 128 3.24 -23.69 -7.82
N LYS A 129 2.99 -24.64 -6.95
CA LYS A 129 2.44 -24.42 -5.60
C LYS A 129 3.55 -24.68 -4.58
N VAL A 130 4.02 -23.62 -3.95
CA VAL A 130 5.15 -23.68 -3.03
C VAL A 130 4.68 -23.29 -1.62
N THR A 131 5.06 -24.09 -0.64
CA THR A 131 4.79 -23.82 0.78
C THR A 131 6.09 -23.78 1.54
N LEU A 132 6.40 -22.65 2.18
CA LEU A 132 7.58 -22.47 3.01
C LEU A 132 7.15 -22.17 4.45
N LYS A 133 7.63 -22.98 5.38
CA LYS A 133 7.33 -22.85 6.80
C LYS A 133 8.58 -22.57 7.61
N ASN A 134 8.46 -21.78 8.69
CA ASN A 134 9.55 -21.48 9.63
C ASN A 134 10.84 -21.04 8.94
N PHE A 135 10.72 -20.30 7.85
CA PHE A 135 11.81 -19.92 6.97
C PHE A 135 12.55 -18.68 7.47
N THR A 136 13.76 -18.46 6.96
CA THR A 136 14.50 -17.21 7.05
C THR A 136 14.87 -16.77 5.64
N MET A 137 14.54 -15.54 5.26
CA MET A 137 15.00 -14.91 4.02
C MET A 137 15.84 -13.68 4.35
N ASP A 138 17.06 -13.64 3.82
CA ASP A 138 17.98 -12.53 3.95
C ASP A 138 18.41 -12.07 2.56
N ARG A 139 17.92 -10.89 2.20
CA ARG A 139 18.20 -10.23 0.92
C ARG A 139 19.08 -9.02 1.17
N ASN A 140 20.36 -9.08 0.75
CA ASN A 140 21.33 -8.01 0.98
C ASN A 140 22.13 -7.73 -0.29
N SER A 141 22.02 -6.52 -0.86
CA SER A 141 22.79 -6.14 -2.03
C SER A 141 22.94 -4.61 -2.13
N ALA A 142 24.19 -4.17 -2.14
CA ALA A 142 24.53 -2.78 -2.39
C ALA A 142 24.36 -2.37 -3.87
N ASP A 143 24.34 -3.35 -4.77
CA ASP A 143 24.35 -3.13 -6.23
C ASP A 143 22.94 -3.21 -6.85
N SER A 144 21.90 -3.39 -6.03
CA SER A 144 20.52 -3.40 -6.53
C SER A 144 20.09 -1.99 -6.96
N THR A 145 19.37 -1.93 -8.08
CA THR A 145 19.04 -0.66 -8.73
C THR A 145 17.76 -0.02 -8.17
N GLY A 146 16.79 -0.83 -7.75
CA GLY A 146 15.48 -0.33 -7.32
C GLY A 146 14.69 0.28 -8.46
N GLY A 147 13.84 1.27 -8.14
CA GLY A 147 13.06 2.04 -9.11
C GLY A 147 11.91 1.25 -9.74
N ASP A 148 11.52 1.64 -10.94
CA ASP A 148 10.33 1.13 -11.64
C ASP A 148 10.29 -0.39 -11.80
N ASN A 149 11.41 -1.03 -12.14
CA ASN A 149 11.45 -2.48 -12.30
C ASN A 149 11.14 -3.22 -10.98
N SER A 150 11.59 -2.68 -9.87
CA SER A 150 11.30 -3.25 -8.56
C SER A 150 9.86 -2.97 -8.14
N SER A 151 9.39 -1.74 -8.34
CA SER A 151 8.05 -1.31 -7.95
C SER A 151 6.96 -1.97 -8.79
N PHE A 152 7.13 -2.02 -10.12
CA PHE A 152 6.05 -2.48 -11.02
C PHE A 152 6.09 -3.97 -11.32
N TYR A 153 7.25 -4.61 -11.17
CA TYR A 153 7.43 -6.01 -11.56
C TYR A 153 8.01 -6.90 -10.47
N GLY A 154 8.38 -6.33 -9.32
CA GLY A 154 8.93 -7.09 -8.18
C GLY A 154 10.37 -7.56 -8.36
N THR A 155 11.12 -6.96 -9.30
CA THR A 155 12.52 -7.31 -9.50
C THR A 155 13.33 -7.08 -8.23
N GLY A 156 14.00 -8.12 -7.71
CA GLY A 156 14.80 -8.05 -6.50
C GLY A 156 14.03 -8.16 -5.19
N ALA A 157 12.72 -8.43 -5.20
CA ALA A 157 11.97 -8.74 -3.99
C ALA A 157 12.53 -10.01 -3.30
N ALA A 158 12.48 -10.07 -1.97
CA ALA A 158 12.95 -11.26 -1.26
C ALA A 158 12.15 -12.50 -1.66
N ALA A 159 10.82 -12.42 -1.66
CA ALA A 159 9.93 -13.47 -2.15
C ALA A 159 9.03 -12.93 -3.27
N LEU A 160 9.15 -13.49 -4.47
CA LEU A 160 8.42 -13.10 -5.66
C LEU A 160 7.61 -14.26 -6.24
N ALA A 161 6.32 -14.06 -6.46
CA ALA A 161 5.49 -14.96 -7.27
C ALA A 161 5.01 -14.23 -8.52
N THR A 162 5.36 -14.73 -9.71
CA THR A 162 4.94 -14.16 -11.00
C THR A 162 3.88 -15.01 -11.71
N ASN A 163 3.92 -16.32 -11.49
CA ASN A 163 2.94 -17.29 -11.97
C ASN A 163 3.01 -18.53 -11.07
N GLY A 164 1.94 -18.79 -10.33
CA GLY A 164 1.87 -19.87 -9.34
C GLY A 164 1.45 -19.35 -7.97
N SER A 165 1.55 -20.21 -6.97
CA SER A 165 1.10 -19.90 -5.62
C SER A 165 2.24 -20.08 -4.61
N LEU A 166 2.45 -19.08 -3.77
CA LEU A 166 3.41 -19.09 -2.67
C LEU A 166 2.67 -18.97 -1.34
N THR A 167 2.86 -19.95 -0.46
CA THR A 167 2.39 -19.89 0.92
C THR A 167 3.57 -19.77 1.86
N LEU A 168 3.59 -18.71 2.67
CA LEU A 168 4.62 -18.41 3.66
C LEU A 168 4.01 -18.42 5.06
N THR A 169 4.60 -19.18 6.00
CA THR A 169 4.08 -19.24 7.37
C THR A 169 5.21 -19.30 8.40
N GLY A 170 5.15 -18.42 9.40
CA GLY A 170 6.01 -18.49 10.59
C GLY A 170 7.47 -18.20 10.32
N GLY A 171 7.80 -17.24 9.46
CA GLY A 171 9.17 -16.94 9.08
C GLY A 171 9.62 -15.51 9.36
N THR A 172 10.85 -15.21 8.94
CA THR A 172 11.42 -13.86 8.94
C THR A 172 11.95 -13.51 7.56
N ILE A 173 11.71 -12.26 7.15
CA ILE A 173 12.24 -11.68 5.92
C ILE A 173 12.97 -10.39 6.29
N THR A 174 14.24 -10.29 5.92
CA THR A 174 15.02 -9.06 6.04
C THR A 174 15.55 -8.67 4.66
N THR A 175 15.37 -7.41 4.27
CA THR A 175 15.96 -6.90 3.04
C THR A 175 16.79 -5.65 3.32
N ASP A 176 17.99 -5.61 2.74
CA ASP A 176 18.91 -4.50 2.73
C ASP A 176 19.42 -4.30 1.31
N ALA A 177 18.50 -3.95 0.41
CA ALA A 177 18.76 -3.75 -1.01
C ALA A 177 17.71 -2.79 -1.57
N LYS A 178 18.11 -1.85 -2.42
CA LYS A 178 17.16 -0.95 -3.11
C LYS A 178 16.15 -1.78 -3.92
N GLY A 179 14.88 -1.44 -3.81
CA GLY A 179 13.79 -2.20 -4.44
C GLY A 179 13.57 -3.61 -3.87
N GLY A 180 14.24 -3.94 -2.76
CA GLY A 180 14.11 -5.24 -2.10
C GLY A 180 12.82 -5.36 -1.31
N ALA A 181 11.65 -5.39 -1.95
CA ALA A 181 10.39 -5.65 -1.29
C ALA A 181 10.43 -6.97 -0.52
N GLY A 182 9.72 -7.04 0.62
CA GLY A 182 9.66 -8.26 1.42
C GLY A 182 8.98 -9.40 0.66
N VAL A 183 7.71 -9.20 0.30
CA VAL A 183 6.88 -10.16 -0.43
C VAL A 183 6.20 -9.48 -1.59
N PHE A 184 6.25 -10.06 -2.78
CA PHE A 184 5.68 -9.49 -3.98
C PHE A 184 4.84 -10.51 -4.77
N SER A 185 3.63 -10.13 -5.15
CA SER A 185 2.77 -10.87 -6.06
C SER A 185 2.56 -10.07 -7.35
N TYR A 186 2.99 -10.62 -8.48
CA TYR A 186 2.90 -9.98 -9.79
C TYR A 186 2.18 -10.85 -10.81
N GLY A 187 1.34 -10.25 -11.66
CA GLY A 187 0.67 -10.94 -12.74
C GLY A 187 -0.26 -12.07 -12.25
N ASP A 188 -0.03 -13.27 -12.69
CA ASP A 188 -0.78 -14.47 -12.26
C ASP A 188 -0.31 -15.03 -10.91
N GLY A 189 0.62 -14.36 -10.24
CA GLY A 189 1.14 -14.74 -8.93
C GLY A 189 0.07 -14.65 -7.84
N LYS A 190 0.10 -15.61 -6.93
CA LYS A 190 -0.77 -15.66 -5.73
C LYS A 190 0.09 -15.90 -4.51
N VAL A 191 0.01 -15.00 -3.54
CA VAL A 191 0.77 -15.13 -2.30
C VAL A 191 -0.20 -15.20 -1.12
N THR A 192 0.06 -16.15 -0.22
CA THR A 192 -0.54 -16.19 1.12
C THR A 192 0.60 -16.13 2.12
N VAL A 193 0.57 -15.15 3.03
CA VAL A 193 1.62 -14.99 4.05
C VAL A 193 0.98 -14.82 5.42
N SER A 194 1.46 -15.58 6.41
CA SER A 194 0.94 -15.54 7.78
C SER A 194 2.06 -15.62 8.82
N ASP A 195 1.79 -15.05 10.01
CA ASP A 195 2.65 -15.16 11.20
C ASP A 195 4.13 -14.88 10.90
N THR A 196 4.38 -13.88 10.06
CA THR A 196 5.71 -13.59 9.51
C THR A 196 6.16 -12.17 9.89
N THR A 197 7.44 -12.01 10.22
CA THR A 197 8.08 -10.72 10.44
C THR A 197 8.82 -10.28 9.20
N ILE A 198 8.57 -9.07 8.72
CA ILE A 198 9.19 -8.49 7.52
C ILE A 198 9.84 -7.16 7.88
N THR A 199 11.13 -7.01 7.59
CA THR A 199 11.88 -5.76 7.76
C THR A 199 12.57 -5.40 6.46
N THR A 200 12.28 -4.21 5.91
CA THR A 200 12.99 -3.67 4.74
C THR A 200 13.71 -2.39 5.12
N LYS A 201 14.91 -2.15 4.54
CA LYS A 201 15.77 -1.05 4.98
C LYS A 201 16.02 0.03 3.92
N GLN A 202 16.10 -0.34 2.66
CA GLN A 202 16.49 0.55 1.58
C GLN A 202 15.27 1.16 0.86
N ASP A 203 15.53 2.16 0.03
CA ASP A 203 14.50 2.86 -0.73
C ASP A 203 13.76 1.94 -1.71
N THR A 204 12.52 2.29 -2.03
CA THR A 204 11.61 1.55 -2.93
C THR A 204 11.36 0.10 -2.51
N SER A 205 11.56 -0.22 -1.23
CA SER A 205 11.49 -1.57 -0.65
C SER A 205 10.23 -1.73 0.20
N GLY A 206 9.07 -1.92 -0.44
CA GLY A 206 7.80 -2.16 0.25
C GLY A 206 7.80 -3.42 1.13
N GLY A 207 6.89 -3.49 2.09
CA GLY A 207 6.73 -4.67 2.97
C GLY A 207 6.07 -5.83 2.24
N ILE A 208 4.75 -5.73 2.02
CA ILE A 208 3.96 -6.64 1.18
C ILE A 208 3.42 -5.88 -0.03
N HIS A 209 3.44 -6.50 -1.21
CA HIS A 209 3.28 -5.76 -2.45
C HIS A 209 2.51 -6.56 -3.52
N VAL A 210 1.59 -5.89 -4.24
CA VAL A 210 0.92 -6.42 -5.43
C VAL A 210 1.07 -5.46 -6.61
N ALA A 211 1.28 -5.98 -7.81
CA ALA A 211 1.23 -5.22 -9.05
C ALA A 211 0.84 -6.11 -10.24
N GLY A 212 0.47 -5.50 -11.35
CA GLY A 212 0.17 -6.23 -12.59
C GLY A 212 -0.97 -7.23 -12.50
N GLY A 213 -1.91 -7.07 -11.55
CA GLY A 213 -3.02 -7.99 -11.33
C GLY A 213 -2.77 -9.08 -10.27
N GLY A 214 -1.63 -9.08 -9.60
CA GLY A 214 -1.28 -10.07 -8.57
C GLY A 214 -2.30 -10.15 -7.42
N THR A 215 -2.30 -11.27 -6.71
CA THR A 215 -3.17 -11.48 -5.54
C THR A 215 -2.35 -11.78 -4.30
N LEU A 216 -2.63 -11.09 -3.19
CA LEU A 216 -1.96 -11.32 -1.91
C LEU A 216 -2.96 -11.38 -0.76
N THR A 217 -2.83 -12.41 0.07
CA THR A 217 -3.54 -12.53 1.34
C THR A 217 -2.53 -12.57 2.47
N ALA A 218 -2.68 -11.67 3.44
CA ALA A 218 -1.79 -11.55 4.58
C ALA A 218 -2.56 -11.70 5.88
N SER A 219 -1.99 -12.39 6.86
CA SER A 219 -2.58 -12.45 8.20
C SER A 219 -1.51 -12.40 9.28
N ASN A 220 -1.80 -11.61 10.33
CA ASN A 220 -1.00 -11.56 11.56
C ASN A 220 0.50 -11.27 11.31
N LEU A 221 0.81 -10.30 10.46
CA LEU A 221 2.18 -9.91 10.14
C LEU A 221 2.70 -8.83 11.08
N THR A 222 4.02 -8.80 11.24
CA THR A 222 4.76 -7.63 11.74
C THR A 222 5.63 -7.10 10.60
N VAL A 223 5.27 -5.94 10.07
CA VAL A 223 5.96 -5.32 8.92
C VAL A 223 6.56 -4.00 9.34
N GLU A 224 7.85 -3.80 9.06
CA GLU A 224 8.55 -2.55 9.23
C GLU A 224 9.34 -2.22 7.96
N THR A 225 9.10 -1.03 7.41
CA THR A 225 9.85 -0.50 6.25
C THR A 225 10.56 0.80 6.64
N ASN A 226 11.82 0.97 6.21
CA ASN A 226 12.64 2.09 6.66
C ASN A 226 13.11 3.02 5.53
N GLY A 227 13.06 2.60 4.29
CA GLY A 227 13.50 3.38 3.12
C GLY A 227 12.49 4.44 2.68
N GLU A 228 12.94 5.39 1.86
CA GLU A 228 12.10 6.34 1.14
C GLU A 228 11.22 5.60 0.12
N SER A 229 9.98 6.04 -0.10
CA SER A 229 9.03 5.41 -1.02
C SER A 229 8.82 3.90 -0.77
N SER A 230 8.75 3.51 0.50
CA SER A 230 8.72 2.11 0.95
C SER A 230 7.50 1.85 1.84
N ALA A 231 6.30 1.92 1.27
CA ALA A 231 5.07 1.67 2.01
C ALA A 231 5.04 0.25 2.60
N ALA A 232 4.51 0.10 3.83
CA ALA A 232 4.41 -1.20 4.49
C ALA A 232 3.43 -2.15 3.79
N ILE A 233 2.29 -1.62 3.33
CA ILE A 233 1.33 -2.26 2.42
C ILE A 233 1.37 -1.47 1.13
N ARG A 234 1.74 -2.10 0.02
CA ARG A 234 1.98 -1.40 -1.24
C ARG A 234 1.32 -2.10 -2.42
N SER A 235 0.81 -1.30 -3.33
CA SER A 235 0.46 -1.75 -4.67
C SER A 235 1.04 -0.78 -5.69
N ASP A 236 1.24 -1.27 -6.90
CA ASP A 236 1.77 -0.46 -7.99
C ASP A 236 1.08 -0.79 -9.30
N ARG A 237 1.61 -0.28 -10.39
CA ARG A 237 1.08 -0.29 -11.76
C ARG A 237 0.44 -1.62 -12.15
N GLY A 238 -0.78 -1.54 -12.69
CA GLY A 238 -1.58 -2.70 -13.06
C GLY A 238 -2.38 -3.30 -11.90
N GLY A 239 -2.27 -2.72 -10.68
CA GLY A 239 -3.10 -3.06 -9.54
C GLY A 239 -3.02 -4.52 -9.12
N GLY A 240 -4.14 -5.00 -8.60
CA GLY A 240 -4.33 -6.37 -8.11
C GLY A 240 -5.35 -6.42 -6.98
N THR A 241 -5.27 -7.46 -6.18
CA THR A 241 -6.13 -7.61 -5.00
C THR A 241 -5.30 -7.94 -3.77
N MET A 242 -5.52 -7.23 -2.68
CA MET A 242 -4.86 -7.53 -1.40
C MET A 242 -5.88 -7.60 -0.27
N THR A 243 -5.80 -8.65 0.52
CA THR A 243 -6.57 -8.81 1.75
C THR A 243 -5.63 -9.01 2.92
N VAL A 244 -5.78 -8.18 3.95
CA VAL A 244 -4.95 -8.19 5.15
C VAL A 244 -5.85 -8.36 6.37
N ASP A 245 -5.50 -9.28 7.27
CA ASP A 245 -6.23 -9.49 8.53
C ASP A 245 -5.25 -9.59 9.71
N GLY A 246 -5.35 -8.66 10.63
CA GLY A 246 -4.48 -8.55 11.79
C GLY A 246 -3.07 -8.07 11.48
N GLY A 247 -2.30 -7.86 12.54
CA GLY A 247 -0.89 -7.48 12.48
C GLY A 247 -0.61 -6.00 12.64
N THR A 248 0.68 -5.66 12.52
CA THR A 248 1.20 -4.30 12.62
C THR A 248 2.02 -3.95 11.39
N TYR A 249 1.77 -2.79 10.83
CA TYR A 249 2.39 -2.31 9.60
C TYR A 249 2.92 -0.90 9.84
N THR A 250 4.24 -0.77 9.90
CA THR A 250 4.91 0.50 10.20
C THR A 250 5.83 0.89 9.06
N SER A 251 5.66 2.07 8.50
CA SER A 251 6.59 2.70 7.58
C SER A 251 7.30 3.88 8.25
N ARG A 252 8.63 3.94 8.13
CA ARG A 252 9.48 4.96 8.77
C ARG A 252 10.13 5.91 7.78
N GLY A 253 10.16 5.56 6.51
CA GLY A 253 10.79 6.37 5.48
C GLY A 253 9.98 7.60 5.11
N THR A 254 10.65 8.61 4.59
CA THR A 254 10.00 9.79 4.00
C THR A 254 9.19 9.38 2.77
N GLY A 255 7.97 9.93 2.61
CA GLY A 255 7.10 9.60 1.49
C GLY A 255 6.72 8.11 1.44
N SER A 256 6.65 7.47 2.60
CA SER A 256 6.35 6.05 2.75
C SER A 256 5.07 5.89 3.57
N PRO A 257 3.89 5.94 2.96
CA PRO A 257 2.64 5.71 3.69
C PRO A 257 2.58 4.31 4.29
N ALA A 258 1.76 4.12 5.31
CA ALA A 258 1.49 2.77 5.80
C ALA A 258 0.78 1.93 4.74
N VAL A 259 -0.11 2.57 3.94
CA VAL A 259 -0.77 1.96 2.78
C VAL A 259 -0.65 2.88 1.56
N TYR A 260 0.04 2.43 0.51
CA TYR A 260 -0.01 3.02 -0.84
C TYR A 260 -0.86 2.14 -1.74
N CYS A 261 -1.94 2.70 -2.27
CA CYS A 261 -3.02 1.96 -2.90
C CYS A 261 -3.25 2.38 -4.36
N THR A 262 -2.88 1.49 -5.29
CA THR A 262 -3.23 1.48 -6.71
C THR A 262 -3.93 0.16 -7.10
N ALA A 263 -4.68 -0.44 -6.17
CA ALA A 263 -5.31 -1.74 -6.28
C ALA A 263 -6.62 -1.79 -5.48
N ASP A 264 -7.27 -2.94 -5.43
CA ASP A 264 -8.35 -3.20 -4.48
C ASP A 264 -7.77 -3.81 -3.20
N ILE A 265 -7.75 -3.02 -2.12
CA ILE A 265 -7.15 -3.40 -0.85
C ILE A 265 -8.20 -3.42 0.26
N THR A 266 -8.25 -4.51 1.01
CA THR A 266 -9.05 -4.64 2.24
C THR A 266 -8.13 -4.96 3.40
N VAL A 267 -8.23 -4.19 4.50
CA VAL A 267 -7.46 -4.40 5.72
C VAL A 267 -8.40 -4.49 6.92
N ASN A 268 -8.27 -5.54 7.69
CA ASN A 268 -9.06 -5.78 8.88
C ASN A 268 -8.15 -5.96 10.10
N ASN A 269 -8.62 -5.50 11.28
CA ASN A 269 -8.02 -5.80 12.58
C ASN A 269 -6.52 -5.43 12.70
N ALA A 270 -6.05 -4.41 12.01
CA ALA A 270 -4.62 -4.08 11.90
C ALA A 270 -4.27 -2.71 12.51
N ALA A 271 -3.00 -2.56 12.90
CA ALA A 271 -2.40 -1.28 13.25
C ALA A 271 -1.53 -0.78 12.09
N LEU A 272 -1.86 0.40 11.56
CA LEU A 272 -1.23 1.02 10.40
C LEU A 272 -0.58 2.33 10.83
N THR A 273 0.75 2.45 10.68
CA THR A 273 1.51 3.62 11.13
C THR A 273 2.49 4.08 10.06
N ALA A 274 2.44 5.36 9.72
CA ALA A 274 3.49 6.04 8.95
C ALA A 274 4.15 7.08 9.84
N GLU A 275 5.48 6.99 10.02
CA GLU A 275 6.21 7.89 10.93
C GLU A 275 6.71 9.16 10.25
N ASN A 276 6.85 9.17 8.93
CA ASN A 276 7.35 10.30 8.15
C ASN A 276 6.57 10.48 6.83
N SER A 277 5.27 10.19 6.84
CA SER A 277 4.38 10.29 5.69
C SER A 277 2.91 10.34 6.13
N GLU A 278 2.01 10.59 5.19
CA GLU A 278 0.60 10.26 5.35
C GLU A 278 0.42 8.77 5.66
N ALA A 279 -0.64 8.42 6.37
CA ALA A 279 -0.91 7.01 6.68
C ALA A 279 -1.43 6.24 5.46
N VAL A 280 -2.22 6.90 4.62
CA VAL A 280 -2.85 6.33 3.43
C VAL A 280 -2.71 7.26 2.25
N CYS A 281 -2.30 6.69 1.12
CA CYS A 281 -2.32 7.34 -0.18
C CYS A 281 -3.04 6.44 -1.18
N ILE A 282 -4.13 6.93 -1.80
CA ILE A 282 -4.91 6.20 -2.82
C ILE A 282 -4.83 6.96 -4.13
N GLU A 283 -4.42 6.29 -5.20
CA GLU A 283 -4.28 6.88 -6.52
C GLU A 283 -5.29 6.31 -7.51
N GLY A 284 -6.01 7.21 -8.20
CA GLY A 284 -6.89 6.88 -9.31
C GLY A 284 -8.08 5.98 -8.96
N LEU A 285 -8.52 5.19 -9.92
CA LEU A 285 -9.68 4.30 -9.80
C LEU A 285 -9.36 3.06 -8.95
N ASN A 286 -9.11 3.26 -7.66
CA ASN A 286 -8.74 2.19 -6.74
C ASN A 286 -9.49 2.29 -5.42
N SER A 287 -9.47 1.24 -4.62
CA SER A 287 -10.25 1.17 -3.39
C SER A 287 -9.45 0.67 -2.19
N LEU A 288 -9.66 1.31 -1.04
CA LEU A 288 -9.17 0.85 0.26
C LEU A 288 -10.30 0.80 1.27
N SER A 289 -10.52 -0.36 1.86
CA SER A 289 -11.46 -0.57 2.97
C SER A 289 -10.70 -0.97 4.23
N LEU A 290 -10.93 -0.23 5.33
CA LEU A 290 -10.38 -0.50 6.65
C LEU A 290 -11.50 -0.88 7.62
N THR A 291 -11.40 -2.04 8.27
CA THR A 291 -12.36 -2.47 9.29
C THR A 291 -11.65 -2.79 10.59
N ASN A 292 -12.07 -2.16 11.69
CA ASN A 292 -11.46 -2.37 13.01
C ASN A 292 -9.94 -2.12 13.02
N CYS A 293 -9.48 -1.06 12.34
CA CYS A 293 -8.08 -0.68 12.22
C CYS A 293 -7.75 0.58 13.02
N SER A 294 -6.51 0.67 13.51
CA SER A 294 -5.92 1.95 13.92
C SER A 294 -5.08 2.50 12.78
N LEU A 295 -5.17 3.81 12.54
CA LEU A 295 -4.49 4.50 11.46
C LEU A 295 -3.78 5.72 12.00
N SER A 296 -2.45 5.82 11.81
CA SER A 296 -1.63 6.95 12.25
C SER A 296 -0.68 7.37 11.14
N GLY A 297 -0.67 8.66 10.84
CA GLY A 297 0.28 9.30 9.93
C GLY A 297 1.02 10.42 10.65
N ASN A 298 2.24 10.70 10.22
CA ASN A 298 3.05 11.80 10.72
C ASN A 298 3.84 12.40 9.55
N ILE A 299 3.29 13.44 8.93
CA ILE A 299 3.99 14.19 7.88
C ILE A 299 4.80 15.28 8.58
N PRO A 300 6.15 15.21 8.56
CA PRO A 300 6.96 16.26 9.15
C PRO A 300 6.78 17.57 8.39
N GLU A 301 6.76 18.69 9.11
CA GLU A 301 6.82 20.01 8.50
C GLU A 301 8.14 20.15 7.75
N ASN A 302 8.07 20.28 6.44
CA ASN A 302 9.22 20.60 5.60
C ASN A 302 8.75 21.42 4.39
N GLU A 303 9.69 22.02 3.67
CA GLU A 303 9.41 22.88 2.51
C GLU A 303 8.68 22.17 1.35
N GLN A 304 8.54 20.84 1.41
CA GLN A 304 7.92 20.03 0.36
C GLN A 304 6.50 19.57 0.73
N ASN A 305 6.12 19.70 2.00
CA ASN A 305 4.81 19.25 2.49
C ASN A 305 3.93 20.45 2.82
N ASP A 306 3.02 20.79 1.92
CA ASP A 306 2.02 21.84 2.12
C ASP A 306 0.77 21.37 2.88
N CYS A 307 0.75 20.11 3.33
CA CYS A 307 -0.40 19.51 4.00
C CYS A 307 0.00 18.43 5.01
N ASP A 308 -0.80 18.28 6.04
CA ASP A 308 -0.66 17.33 7.17
C ASP A 308 -1.83 16.32 7.15
N TRP A 309 -2.21 15.86 5.99
CA TRP A 309 -3.35 14.96 5.84
C TRP A 309 -2.96 13.52 6.18
N THR A 310 -3.74 12.88 7.02
CA THR A 310 -3.57 11.45 7.33
C THR A 310 -3.93 10.55 6.15
N VAL A 311 -4.86 10.97 5.30
CA VAL A 311 -5.34 10.24 4.12
C VAL A 311 -5.36 11.15 2.92
N ILE A 312 -4.71 10.73 1.83
CA ILE A 312 -4.67 11.44 0.55
C ILE A 312 -5.32 10.57 -0.52
N LEU A 313 -6.27 11.15 -1.25
CA LEU A 313 -6.85 10.59 -2.46
C LEU A 313 -6.48 11.54 -3.61
N TYR A 314 -5.80 11.02 -4.62
CA TYR A 314 -5.35 11.85 -5.71
C TYR A 314 -5.36 11.12 -7.05
N GLN A 315 -5.17 11.88 -8.11
CA GLN A 315 -5.00 11.36 -9.46
C GLN A 315 -3.69 11.91 -10.01
N SER A 316 -2.70 11.05 -10.16
CA SER A 316 -1.48 11.43 -10.86
C SER A 316 -1.66 11.33 -12.38
N MET A 317 -0.77 11.99 -13.10
CA MET A 317 -0.67 11.90 -14.54
C MET A 317 0.46 10.95 -14.98
N SER A 318 1.04 10.19 -14.04
CA SER A 318 2.14 9.25 -14.28
C SER A 318 1.71 8.01 -15.08
N GLY A 319 0.41 7.68 -15.06
CA GLY A 319 -0.13 6.46 -15.65
C GLY A 319 0.06 5.22 -14.77
N ASP A 320 0.32 5.41 -13.48
CA ASP A 320 0.50 4.32 -12.52
C ASP A 320 -0.84 3.68 -12.15
N SER A 321 -1.92 4.42 -12.27
CA SER A 321 -3.28 3.91 -12.09
C SER A 321 -4.23 4.39 -13.18
N GLU A 322 -5.36 3.70 -13.35
CA GLU A 322 -6.45 4.15 -14.21
C GLU A 322 -7.08 5.41 -13.64
N VAL A 323 -7.44 6.35 -14.53
CA VAL A 323 -8.12 7.58 -14.15
C VAL A 323 -9.53 7.26 -13.68
N GLY A 324 -9.87 7.72 -12.48
CA GLY A 324 -11.19 7.51 -11.93
C GLY A 324 -11.33 7.95 -10.47
N GLU A 325 -12.46 7.60 -9.88
CA GLU A 325 -12.82 7.99 -8.52
C GLU A 325 -12.25 7.00 -7.51
N SER A 326 -11.31 7.46 -6.67
CA SER A 326 -10.78 6.70 -5.54
C SER A 326 -11.86 6.45 -4.48
N LYS A 327 -11.84 5.27 -3.86
CA LYS A 327 -12.77 4.92 -2.77
C LYS A 327 -12.00 4.62 -1.50
N PHE A 328 -12.39 5.29 -0.43
CA PHE A 328 -11.87 5.03 0.91
C PHE A 328 -13.02 4.81 1.88
N SER A 329 -12.95 3.74 2.67
CA SER A 329 -13.90 3.46 3.74
C SER A 329 -13.19 3.04 5.03
N MET A 330 -13.69 3.51 6.17
CA MET A 330 -13.29 3.07 7.50
C MET A 330 -14.52 2.78 8.34
N ASP A 331 -14.61 1.59 8.90
CA ASP A 331 -15.73 1.19 9.75
C ASP A 331 -15.29 0.27 10.91
N GLY A 332 -16.26 -0.36 11.61
CA GLY A 332 -16.01 -1.35 12.64
C GLY A 332 -15.21 -0.85 13.85
N GLY A 333 -15.24 0.47 14.13
CA GLY A 333 -14.48 1.06 15.22
C GLY A 333 -13.06 1.48 14.85
N SER A 334 -12.73 1.50 13.56
CA SER A 334 -11.48 2.05 13.03
C SER A 334 -11.27 3.49 13.50
N LYS A 335 -10.05 3.81 13.93
CA LYS A 335 -9.72 5.11 14.53
C LYS A 335 -8.53 5.73 13.81
N PRO A 336 -8.70 6.85 13.10
CA PRO A 336 -7.57 7.68 12.70
C PRO A 336 -7.02 8.39 13.95
N THR A 337 -5.71 8.38 14.09
CA THR A 337 -5.02 9.21 15.08
C THR A 337 -4.59 10.49 14.39
N PRO A 338 -5.03 11.66 14.83
CA PRO A 338 -4.55 12.93 14.27
C PRO A 338 -3.04 13.02 14.45
N HIS A 339 -2.40 13.72 13.51
CA HIS A 339 -1.00 14.11 13.63
C HIS A 339 -0.77 14.76 15.01
N GLY A 340 0.19 14.22 15.77
CA GLY A 340 0.44 14.70 17.10
C GLY A 340 1.02 16.11 17.07
N THR A 341 0.28 17.07 17.56
CA THR A 341 0.87 18.29 18.09
C THR A 341 1.66 17.91 19.34
N SER A 342 2.95 17.68 19.20
CA SER A 342 3.89 17.55 20.32
C SER A 342 4.24 18.91 20.89
#